data_1c94c43906ea265e44071fb6100d91de
#
_entry.id   1c94c43906ea265e44071fb6100d91de
#
_cell.length_a   1.000
_cell.length_b   1.000
_cell.length_c   1.000
_cell.angle_alpha   90.00
_cell.angle_beta   90.00
_cell.angle_gamma   90.00
#
_symmetry.space_group_name_H-M   'P 1'
#
loop_
_entity.id
_entity.type
_entity.pdbx_description
1 polymer ?
#
loop_
_entity_poly.entity_id
_entity_poly.type
_entity_poly.pdbx_seq_one_letter_code
_entity_poly.pdbx_strand_id
1 'polypeptide(L)'
;MDRAARTRQRSEVSMHDVVFNRVSRPGSGIAAQRVGQAAVALPFILLGVWLCRAWFRPLTFDDAYMFYRYAVNIRDGLGIAWNPDGIPTYGTTSQLWTFFVLPFTLLPLGLGHALVLASWLTGIAALATLAAAVTRQAQSPLLRVRSMAFAAIAVPLLLNPVFAFHMTTGMDTMLSLWANAALVFAVLEYVGSPTTGKSFLVGGLSLVAVLARPDSGLCALGVPFLTWLTLSGQRRWGDLFGVCVLPALLIAGDMLLCQWYFHVPLPLGFYAKSVHSYVGFTSHENAVQYAYMAGATAMPFVALLVATFERKKLALILSLLLPAVATLLYLLTVRQVMGFVGRYYIPLLPFIVLPALLSADAALARGRISLRRITVALALAVGIYVVMRPFELGLERDYTARVVPPPVAVPSLPVTPRTPMPHYAKWYPTVPALGRVIAALPPGAVVAASEVGYIAAAAPHATIIDLVGLNDTSIGLHGFSMDRLLARAPDLIWFPHTDYTGLRAAILSDPRLYEQYVVVADAFDFGIAIRRSSALRGDVERGLQTAWRKLYPSTDVADYTVPDSYAPDRMQ
;
A
#
# COMPACT_ATOMS: atom_id res chain seq x y z
N MET A 1 27.86 47.35 51.64
CA MET A 1 26.80 46.46 51.13
C MET A 1 26.09 47.11 49.94
N ASP A 2 26.77 47.43 48.82
CA ASP A 2 26.08 48.11 47.71
C ASP A 2 26.79 47.94 46.34
N ARG A 3 27.42 46.78 46.12
CA ARG A 3 28.03 46.41 44.85
C ARG A 3 27.50 45.12 44.22
N ALA A 4 26.60 44.39 44.89
CA ALA A 4 26.05 43.13 44.43
C ALA A 4 24.72 43.25 43.68
N ALA A 5 24.08 44.43 43.73
CA ALA A 5 22.74 44.65 43.14
C ALA A 5 22.74 45.14 41.68
N ARG A 6 23.89 45.54 41.12
CA ARG A 6 23.97 46.11 39.77
C ARG A 6 24.40 45.14 38.66
N THR A 7 24.65 43.87 38.99
CA THR A 7 25.13 42.87 38.01
C THR A 7 24.05 41.87 37.54
N ARG A 8 22.81 41.99 38.04
CA ARG A 8 21.70 41.07 37.67
C ARG A 8 20.68 41.61 36.68
N GLN A 9 20.88 42.80 36.13
CA GLN A 9 19.91 43.47 35.26
C GLN A 9 20.39 43.57 33.79
N ARG A 10 21.36 42.75 33.37
CA ARG A 10 21.92 42.76 31.99
C ARG A 10 21.87 41.43 31.24
N SER A 11 20.94 40.56 31.51
CA SER A 11 20.87 39.28 30.73
C SER A 11 19.48 38.81 30.34
N GLU A 12 18.48 39.69 30.35
CA GLU A 12 17.20 39.42 29.67
C GLU A 12 17.08 40.23 28.36
N VAL A 13 18.06 40.07 27.48
CA VAL A 13 17.82 40.34 26.04
C VAL A 13 16.98 39.19 25.57
N SER A 14 15.70 39.46 25.32
CA SER A 14 14.75 38.52 24.75
C SER A 14 15.39 37.78 23.59
N MET A 15 15.42 36.45 23.63
CA MET A 15 15.89 35.60 22.51
C MET A 15 15.16 35.90 21.19
N HIS A 16 14.02 36.56 21.27
CA HIS A 16 13.28 37.10 20.13
C HIS A 16 14.07 38.18 19.37
N ASP A 17 14.82 39.03 20.08
CA ASP A 17 15.58 40.14 19.46
C ASP A 17 16.90 39.70 18.86
N VAL A 18 17.51 38.61 19.35
CA VAL A 18 18.79 38.12 18.85
C VAL A 18 18.67 37.33 17.55
N VAL A 19 17.53 36.65 17.32
CA VAL A 19 17.30 35.85 16.09
C VAL A 19 16.80 36.74 14.95
N PHE A 20 16.06 37.81 15.24
CA PHE A 20 15.49 38.69 14.20
C PHE A 20 16.32 39.94 13.91
N ASN A 21 17.09 40.48 14.86
CA ASN A 21 17.87 41.70 14.66
C ASN A 21 19.25 41.52 14.02
N ARG A 22 19.77 40.31 13.81
CA ARG A 22 21.03 40.08 13.07
C ARG A 22 20.89 39.90 11.56
N VAL A 23 19.70 39.98 11.01
CA VAL A 23 19.45 39.81 9.55
C VAL A 23 18.83 41.07 8.89
N SER A 24 18.68 42.15 9.62
CA SER A 24 18.11 43.37 9.06
C SER A 24 19.14 44.25 8.35
N ARG A 25 19.59 43.82 7.17
CA ARG A 25 19.84 44.79 6.09
C ARG A 25 18.48 45.11 5.46
N PRO A 26 18.10 46.39 5.29
CA PRO A 26 16.80 46.76 4.70
C PRO A 26 16.77 46.30 3.24
N GLY A 27 16.15 45.16 2.99
CA GLY A 27 16.08 44.45 1.70
C GLY A 27 16.14 42.93 1.82
N SER A 28 16.81 42.35 2.84
CA SER A 28 16.93 40.89 3.01
C SER A 28 15.76 40.26 3.79
N GLY A 29 15.03 41.04 4.58
CA GLY A 29 13.93 40.56 5.41
C GLY A 29 12.70 40.09 4.63
N ILE A 30 12.32 40.83 3.58
CA ILE A 30 11.15 40.50 2.75
C ILE A 30 11.42 39.23 1.93
N ALA A 31 12.62 39.07 1.38
CA ALA A 31 12.99 37.87 0.62
C ALA A 31 13.04 36.61 1.54
N ALA A 32 13.64 36.73 2.72
CA ALA A 32 13.68 35.63 3.70
C ALA A 32 12.29 35.24 4.23
N GLN A 33 11.42 36.21 4.46
CA GLN A 33 10.03 35.98 4.87
C GLN A 33 9.24 35.30 3.76
N ARG A 34 9.36 35.74 2.50
CA ARG A 34 8.70 35.11 1.34
C ARG A 34 9.18 33.67 1.11
N VAL A 35 10.48 33.41 1.25
CA VAL A 35 11.04 32.05 1.16
C VAL A 35 10.48 31.16 2.28
N GLY A 36 10.40 31.68 3.52
CA GLY A 36 9.79 30.95 4.64
C GLY A 36 8.31 30.62 4.39
N GLN A 37 7.54 31.59 3.89
CA GLN A 37 6.12 31.37 3.54
C GLN A 37 5.96 30.36 2.39
N ALA A 38 6.80 30.44 1.36
CA ALA A 38 6.77 29.50 0.25
C ALA A 38 7.12 28.07 0.69
N ALA A 39 8.12 27.92 1.57
CA ALA A 39 8.52 26.63 2.12
C ALA A 39 7.40 25.97 2.94
N VAL A 40 6.58 26.78 3.63
CA VAL A 40 5.41 26.28 4.38
C VAL A 40 4.24 25.94 3.46
N ALA A 41 4.00 26.73 2.40
CA ALA A 41 2.89 26.51 1.46
C ALA A 41 3.13 25.31 0.52
N LEU A 42 4.38 25.04 0.13
CA LEU A 42 4.71 24.03 -0.86
C LEU A 42 4.17 22.63 -0.56
N PRO A 43 4.30 22.06 0.66
CA PRO A 43 3.74 20.73 0.93
C PRO A 43 2.22 20.67 0.77
N PHE A 44 1.49 21.73 1.11
CA PHE A 44 0.03 21.78 0.94
C PHE A 44 -0.37 21.87 -0.53
N ILE A 45 0.40 22.64 -1.33
CA ILE A 45 0.21 22.70 -2.79
C ILE A 45 0.46 21.32 -3.40
N LEU A 46 1.56 20.65 -3.04
CA LEU A 46 1.87 19.31 -3.54
C LEU A 46 0.78 18.30 -3.15
N LEU A 47 0.34 18.31 -1.90
CA LEU A 47 -0.77 17.47 -1.43
C LEU A 47 -2.05 17.72 -2.24
N GLY A 48 -2.39 18.98 -2.46
CA GLY A 48 -3.55 19.37 -3.26
C GLY A 48 -3.45 18.89 -4.71
N VAL A 49 -2.29 19.09 -5.35
CA VAL A 49 -2.05 18.64 -6.73
C VAL A 49 -2.19 17.12 -6.86
N TRP A 50 -1.60 16.35 -5.93
CA TRP A 50 -1.69 14.89 -5.97
C TRP A 50 -3.10 14.38 -5.71
N LEU A 51 -3.82 14.98 -4.76
CA LEU A 51 -5.22 14.64 -4.53
C LEU A 51 -6.09 14.95 -5.75
N CYS A 52 -5.99 16.16 -6.31
CA CYS A 52 -6.73 16.54 -7.51
C CYS A 52 -6.43 15.56 -8.66
N ARG A 53 -5.15 15.26 -8.90
CA ARG A 53 -4.76 14.31 -9.96
C ARG A 53 -5.39 12.92 -9.76
N ALA A 54 -5.40 12.41 -8.52
CA ALA A 54 -6.01 11.11 -8.20
C ALA A 54 -7.54 11.16 -8.28
N TRP A 55 -8.15 12.29 -7.94
CA TRP A 55 -9.60 12.45 -7.96
C TRP A 55 -10.20 12.37 -9.37
N PHE A 56 -9.48 12.92 -10.36
CA PHE A 56 -9.92 12.90 -11.77
C PHE A 56 -9.43 11.66 -12.55
N ARG A 57 -8.78 10.72 -11.88
CA ARG A 57 -8.34 9.45 -12.49
C ARG A 57 -9.05 8.28 -11.82
N PRO A 58 -9.41 7.23 -12.57
CA PRO A 58 -9.93 6.02 -11.95
C PRO A 58 -8.87 5.41 -11.04
N LEU A 59 -9.30 4.92 -9.89
CA LEU A 59 -8.46 4.11 -9.02
C LEU A 59 -8.26 2.74 -9.67
N THR A 60 -7.01 2.38 -9.88
CA THR A 60 -6.60 1.26 -10.73
C THR A 60 -6.06 0.07 -9.95
N PHE A 61 -5.93 0.22 -8.64
CA PHE A 61 -5.50 -0.85 -7.75
C PHE A 61 -6.69 -1.75 -7.39
N ASP A 62 -6.80 -2.90 -8.06
CA ASP A 62 -7.93 -3.82 -7.85
C ASP A 62 -8.02 -4.30 -6.39
N ASP A 63 -6.87 -4.68 -5.80
CA ASP A 63 -6.80 -5.10 -4.40
C ASP A 63 -7.42 -4.11 -3.40
N ALA A 64 -7.41 -2.80 -3.71
CA ALA A 64 -7.98 -1.79 -2.82
C ALA A 64 -9.49 -1.98 -2.64
N TYR A 65 -10.16 -2.40 -3.69
CA TYR A 65 -11.61 -2.63 -3.68
C TYR A 65 -12.01 -3.88 -2.88
N MET A 66 -11.08 -4.84 -2.67
CA MET A 66 -11.35 -5.97 -1.78
C MET A 66 -11.64 -5.49 -0.36
N PHE A 67 -10.85 -4.55 0.16
CA PHE A 67 -11.09 -3.95 1.49
C PHE A 67 -12.44 -3.24 1.56
N TYR A 68 -12.82 -2.54 0.48
CA TYR A 68 -14.12 -1.89 0.40
C TYR A 68 -15.27 -2.90 0.46
N ARG A 69 -15.16 -4.05 -0.23
CA ARG A 69 -16.12 -5.13 -0.20
C ARG A 69 -16.33 -5.66 1.22
N TYR A 70 -15.23 -5.99 1.93
CA TYR A 70 -15.31 -6.42 3.33
C TYR A 70 -15.95 -5.36 4.23
N ALA A 71 -15.59 -4.10 4.04
CA ALA A 71 -16.16 -3.00 4.82
C ALA A 71 -17.67 -2.85 4.58
N VAL A 72 -18.16 -3.02 3.35
CA VAL A 72 -19.59 -3.05 3.03
C VAL A 72 -20.28 -4.22 3.71
N ASN A 73 -19.71 -5.43 3.63
CA ASN A 73 -20.30 -6.61 4.25
C ASN A 73 -20.37 -6.50 5.79
N ILE A 74 -19.35 -5.90 6.43
CA ILE A 74 -19.37 -5.56 7.86
C ILE A 74 -20.51 -4.57 8.17
N ARG A 75 -20.62 -3.49 7.38
CA ARG A 75 -21.68 -2.48 7.53
C ARG A 75 -23.08 -3.09 7.42
N ASP A 76 -23.25 -4.00 6.48
CA ASP A 76 -24.54 -4.62 6.18
C ASP A 76 -24.86 -5.82 7.11
N GLY A 77 -24.02 -6.06 8.14
CA GLY A 77 -24.25 -7.05 9.19
C GLY A 77 -23.85 -8.49 8.81
N LEU A 78 -23.19 -8.68 7.67
CA LEU A 78 -22.70 -9.99 7.22
C LEU A 78 -21.38 -10.43 7.91
N GLY A 79 -20.79 -9.57 8.75
CA GLY A 79 -19.51 -9.83 9.40
C GLY A 79 -18.32 -9.68 8.45
N ILE A 80 -17.16 -10.24 8.85
CA ILE A 80 -15.94 -10.20 8.02
C ILE A 80 -16.02 -11.34 7.01
N ALA A 81 -16.85 -11.18 6.00
CA ALA A 81 -17.12 -12.16 4.96
C ALA A 81 -16.85 -11.57 3.57
N TRP A 82 -16.42 -12.42 2.64
CA TRP A 82 -16.21 -12.03 1.26
C TRP A 82 -17.53 -12.01 0.47
N ASN A 83 -18.33 -13.04 0.61
CA ASN A 83 -19.58 -13.23 -0.12
C ASN A 83 -20.82 -12.89 0.73
N PRO A 84 -21.97 -12.66 0.09
CA PRO A 84 -23.22 -12.31 0.78
C PRO A 84 -23.83 -13.45 1.62
N ASP A 85 -23.25 -14.66 1.58
CA ASP A 85 -23.61 -15.78 2.45
C ASP A 85 -23.17 -15.57 3.91
N GLY A 86 -22.36 -14.55 4.18
CA GLY A 86 -21.89 -14.23 5.53
C GLY A 86 -20.85 -15.21 6.09
N ILE A 87 -20.30 -16.11 5.27
CA ILE A 87 -19.28 -17.07 5.72
C ILE A 87 -17.99 -16.30 6.02
N PRO A 88 -17.47 -16.36 7.26
CA PRO A 88 -16.24 -15.67 7.64
C PRO A 88 -15.07 -16.03 6.72
N THR A 89 -14.42 -15.01 6.18
CA THR A 89 -13.32 -15.18 5.20
C THR A 89 -12.15 -14.26 5.54
N TYR A 90 -10.96 -14.83 5.76
CA TYR A 90 -9.77 -14.06 6.10
C TYR A 90 -8.96 -13.70 4.83
N GLY A 91 -9.57 -12.92 3.93
CA GLY A 91 -8.91 -12.52 2.68
C GLY A 91 -8.03 -11.26 2.80
N THR A 92 -8.32 -10.39 3.76
CA THR A 92 -7.58 -9.12 3.92
C THR A 92 -6.30 -9.28 4.73
N THR A 93 -5.17 -8.81 4.19
CA THR A 93 -3.88 -8.81 4.91
C THR A 93 -3.77 -7.69 5.94
N SER A 94 -4.59 -6.65 5.85
CA SER A 94 -4.65 -5.53 6.78
C SER A 94 -6.03 -5.48 7.43
N GLN A 95 -6.13 -6.01 8.64
CA GLN A 95 -7.37 -5.96 9.43
C GLN A 95 -7.75 -4.50 9.72
N LEU A 96 -6.80 -3.69 10.18
CA LEU A 96 -7.05 -2.28 10.51
C LEU A 96 -7.50 -1.46 9.30
N TRP A 97 -6.99 -1.74 8.10
CA TRP A 97 -7.39 -1.01 6.92
C TRP A 97 -8.85 -1.27 6.56
N THR A 98 -9.31 -2.52 6.71
CA THR A 98 -10.72 -2.89 6.50
C THR A 98 -11.65 -2.07 7.40
N PHE A 99 -11.33 -1.99 8.70
CA PHE A 99 -12.12 -1.20 9.65
C PHE A 99 -11.97 0.31 9.42
N PHE A 100 -10.79 0.77 9.00
CA PHE A 100 -10.57 2.19 8.68
C PHE A 100 -11.36 2.64 7.45
N VAL A 101 -11.53 1.78 6.45
CA VAL A 101 -12.32 2.06 5.23
C VAL A 101 -13.83 2.08 5.53
N LEU A 102 -14.31 1.37 6.54
CA LEU A 102 -15.74 1.22 6.84
C LEU A 102 -16.51 2.56 6.89
N PRO A 103 -16.10 3.61 7.63
CA PRO A 103 -16.83 4.88 7.64
C PRO A 103 -16.88 5.57 6.28
N PHE A 104 -15.93 5.32 5.40
CA PHE A 104 -15.92 5.90 4.05
C PHE A 104 -16.96 5.25 3.13
N THR A 105 -17.43 4.03 3.44
CA THR A 105 -18.54 3.38 2.72
C THR A 105 -19.88 4.05 2.96
N LEU A 106 -20.01 4.90 3.99
CA LEU A 106 -21.20 5.68 4.32
C LEU A 106 -21.24 7.03 3.59
N LEU A 107 -20.13 7.45 3.00
CA LEU A 107 -20.06 8.72 2.29
C LEU A 107 -20.69 8.59 0.89
N PRO A 108 -21.37 9.65 0.38
CA PRO A 108 -21.93 9.66 -0.97
C PRO A 108 -20.83 9.84 -2.04
N LEU A 109 -19.84 8.97 -2.01
CA LEU A 109 -18.69 8.96 -2.91
C LEU A 109 -18.68 7.69 -3.76
N GLY A 110 -18.13 7.79 -4.97
CA GLY A 110 -17.82 6.59 -5.76
C GLY A 110 -16.78 5.72 -5.06
N LEU A 111 -16.83 4.41 -5.29
CA LEU A 111 -15.98 3.38 -4.65
C LEU A 111 -14.49 3.80 -4.60
N GLY A 112 -13.94 4.21 -5.76
CA GLY A 112 -12.54 4.63 -5.85
C GLY A 112 -12.24 5.91 -5.09
N HIS A 113 -13.14 6.89 -5.08
CA HIS A 113 -12.96 8.17 -4.37
C HIS A 113 -12.95 7.97 -2.86
N ALA A 114 -13.79 7.08 -2.32
CA ALA A 114 -13.80 6.73 -0.91
C ALA A 114 -12.44 6.15 -0.46
N LEU A 115 -11.89 5.23 -1.24
CA LEU A 115 -10.59 4.60 -0.99
C LEU A 115 -9.41 5.58 -1.14
N VAL A 116 -9.43 6.42 -2.19
CA VAL A 116 -8.42 7.49 -2.38
C VAL A 116 -8.41 8.44 -1.19
N LEU A 117 -9.59 8.87 -0.72
CA LEU A 117 -9.70 9.78 0.43
C LEU A 117 -9.17 9.12 1.71
N ALA A 118 -9.50 7.85 1.96
CA ALA A 118 -9.00 7.12 3.11
C ALA A 118 -7.45 7.00 3.10
N SER A 119 -6.88 6.63 1.95
CA SER A 119 -5.43 6.54 1.76
C SER A 119 -4.74 7.90 1.93
N TRP A 120 -5.31 8.96 1.36
CA TRP A 120 -4.79 10.32 1.47
C TRP A 120 -4.78 10.84 2.91
N LEU A 121 -5.86 10.60 3.66
CA LEU A 121 -5.95 11.01 5.07
C LEU A 121 -4.94 10.28 5.96
N THR A 122 -4.76 8.97 5.77
CA THR A 122 -3.74 8.20 6.52
C THR A 122 -2.32 8.63 6.16
N GLY A 123 -2.07 8.99 4.91
CA GLY A 123 -0.78 9.56 4.48
C GLY A 123 -0.49 10.91 5.12
N ILE A 124 -1.48 11.83 5.19
CA ILE A 124 -1.35 13.10 5.92
C ILE A 124 -1.09 12.83 7.41
N ALA A 125 -1.83 11.90 8.02
CA ALA A 125 -1.65 11.54 9.43
C ALA A 125 -0.23 11.01 9.69
N ALA A 126 0.33 10.21 8.77
CA ALA A 126 1.71 9.75 8.85
C ALA A 126 2.72 10.90 8.81
N LEU A 127 2.58 11.81 7.84
CA LEU A 127 3.45 13.00 7.72
C LEU A 127 3.34 13.90 8.95
N ALA A 128 2.14 14.11 9.47
CA ALA A 128 1.90 14.92 10.67
C ALA A 128 2.50 14.26 11.93
N THR A 129 2.41 12.94 12.05
CA THR A 129 3.00 12.17 13.16
C THR A 129 4.53 12.25 13.13
N LEU A 130 5.14 12.10 11.95
CA LEU A 130 6.58 12.28 11.77
C LEU A 130 7.03 13.71 12.14
N ALA A 131 6.28 14.72 11.70
CA ALA A 131 6.55 16.11 12.04
C ALA A 131 6.41 16.38 13.54
N ALA A 132 5.41 15.80 14.19
CA ALA A 132 5.23 15.89 15.65
C ALA A 132 6.40 15.23 16.40
N ALA A 133 6.86 14.06 15.95
CA ALA A 133 8.02 13.38 16.53
C ALA A 133 9.29 14.23 16.41
N VAL A 134 9.55 14.80 15.24
CA VAL A 134 10.70 15.71 15.03
C VAL A 134 10.58 16.94 15.93
N THR A 135 9.44 17.63 15.90
CA THR A 135 9.22 18.86 16.68
C THR A 135 9.40 18.64 18.19
N ARG A 136 8.92 17.49 18.69
CA ARG A 136 9.01 17.14 20.12
C ARG A 136 10.45 16.91 20.59
N GLN A 137 11.29 16.37 19.73
CA GLN A 137 12.69 16.02 20.01
C GLN A 137 13.68 17.09 19.52
N ALA A 138 13.21 18.13 18.82
CA ALA A 138 14.05 19.12 18.17
C ALA A 138 14.86 19.96 19.17
N GLN A 139 16.14 20.13 18.88
CA GLN A 139 17.08 21.00 19.57
C GLN A 139 17.19 22.37 18.91
N SER A 140 17.09 22.42 17.58
CA SER A 140 17.18 23.67 16.82
C SER A 140 15.84 24.43 16.83
N PRO A 141 15.88 25.79 16.86
CA PRO A 141 14.67 26.62 16.77
C PRO A 141 13.86 26.35 15.49
N LEU A 142 14.55 26.01 14.39
CA LEU A 142 13.93 25.78 13.08
C LEU A 142 12.95 24.60 13.10
N LEU A 143 13.37 23.43 13.59
CA LEU A 143 12.55 22.21 13.58
C LEU A 143 11.59 22.12 14.78
N ARG A 144 11.68 23.03 15.75
CA ARG A 144 10.64 23.23 16.77
C ARG A 144 9.37 23.82 16.20
N VAL A 145 9.44 24.49 15.04
CA VAL A 145 8.27 25.01 14.33
C VAL A 145 7.61 23.87 13.56
N ARG A 146 6.38 23.49 13.93
CA ARG A 146 5.65 22.34 13.36
C ARG A 146 5.56 22.37 11.83
N SER A 147 5.27 23.54 11.26
CA SER A 147 5.17 23.70 9.81
C SER A 147 6.52 23.50 9.09
N MET A 148 7.64 23.89 9.70
CA MET A 148 8.97 23.64 9.15
C MET A 148 9.36 22.17 9.24
N ALA A 149 9.08 21.50 10.35
CA ALA A 149 9.27 20.06 10.50
C ALA A 149 8.42 19.29 9.48
N PHE A 150 7.15 19.69 9.31
CA PHE A 150 6.26 19.11 8.30
C PHE A 150 6.79 19.33 6.88
N ALA A 151 7.24 20.53 6.54
CA ALA A 151 7.81 20.85 5.23
C ALA A 151 9.09 20.05 4.95
N ALA A 152 9.99 19.92 5.94
CA ALA A 152 11.22 19.15 5.81
C ALA A 152 11.00 17.67 5.52
N ILE A 153 9.86 17.12 5.93
CA ILE A 153 9.47 15.74 5.68
C ILE A 153 8.64 15.63 4.39
N ALA A 154 7.58 16.43 4.30
CA ALA A 154 6.58 16.30 3.26
C ALA A 154 7.11 16.68 1.87
N VAL A 155 7.94 17.74 1.77
CA VAL A 155 8.42 18.20 0.46
C VAL A 155 9.28 17.13 -0.24
N PRO A 156 10.33 16.57 0.37
CA PRO A 156 11.12 15.52 -0.30
C PRO A 156 10.29 14.28 -0.66
N LEU A 157 9.37 13.87 0.22
CA LEU A 157 8.53 12.69 -0.02
C LEU A 157 7.49 12.93 -1.11
N LEU A 158 6.82 14.08 -1.13
CA LEU A 158 5.78 14.39 -2.11
C LEU A 158 6.33 14.77 -3.48
N LEU A 159 7.56 15.23 -3.57
CA LEU A 159 8.26 15.38 -4.84
C LEU A 159 8.64 14.03 -5.45
N ASN A 160 8.74 12.98 -4.63
CA ASN A 160 8.96 11.62 -5.11
C ASN A 160 7.63 11.02 -5.58
N PRO A 161 7.48 10.69 -6.87
CA PRO A 161 6.22 10.18 -7.42
C PRO A 161 5.84 8.80 -6.87
N VAL A 162 6.79 7.97 -6.43
CA VAL A 162 6.52 6.68 -5.79
C VAL A 162 5.77 6.88 -4.47
N PHE A 163 6.28 7.76 -3.59
CA PHE A 163 5.60 8.07 -2.34
C PHE A 163 4.23 8.71 -2.58
N ALA A 164 4.18 9.72 -3.45
CA ALA A 164 2.96 10.45 -3.75
C ALA A 164 1.90 9.55 -4.41
N PHE A 165 2.31 8.57 -5.22
CA PHE A 165 1.41 7.54 -5.75
C PHE A 165 0.74 6.76 -4.61
N HIS A 166 1.51 6.28 -3.62
CA HIS A 166 0.95 5.53 -2.50
C HIS A 166 0.00 6.34 -1.61
N MET A 167 0.11 7.67 -1.61
CA MET A 167 -0.86 8.54 -0.92
C MET A 167 -2.29 8.40 -1.47
N THR A 168 -2.44 7.85 -2.69
CA THR A 168 -3.71 7.87 -3.42
C THR A 168 -4.09 6.51 -4.02
N THR A 169 -3.43 5.42 -3.62
CA THR A 169 -3.70 4.07 -4.13
C THR A 169 -4.94 3.42 -3.53
N GLY A 170 -5.51 3.96 -2.47
CA GLY A 170 -6.59 3.30 -1.75
C GLY A 170 -6.14 2.07 -0.94
N MET A 171 -4.82 1.82 -0.88
CA MET A 171 -4.24 0.66 -0.20
C MET A 171 -3.81 0.97 1.24
N ASP A 172 -3.57 -0.08 1.99
CA ASP A 172 -3.10 -0.11 3.39
C ASP A 172 -1.70 0.47 3.62
N THR A 173 -0.96 0.80 2.54
CA THR A 173 0.43 1.28 2.60
C THR A 173 0.60 2.50 3.50
N MET A 174 -0.29 3.49 3.36
CA MET A 174 -0.21 4.73 4.15
C MET A 174 -0.65 4.54 5.60
N LEU A 175 -1.60 3.64 5.87
CA LEU A 175 -1.96 3.26 7.24
C LEU A 175 -0.77 2.59 7.94
N SER A 176 -0.09 1.66 7.26
CA SER A 176 1.10 0.99 7.80
C SER A 176 2.26 1.97 8.03
N LEU A 177 2.47 2.92 7.11
CA LEU A 177 3.42 4.02 7.31
C LEU A 177 3.08 4.83 8.57
N TRP A 178 1.80 5.16 8.77
CA TRP A 178 1.34 5.91 9.94
C TRP A 178 1.53 5.12 11.23
N ALA A 179 1.17 3.84 11.24
CA ALA A 179 1.36 2.95 12.39
C ALA A 179 2.84 2.84 12.79
N ASN A 180 3.74 2.65 11.82
CA ASN A 180 5.18 2.62 12.06
C ASN A 180 5.72 4.00 12.51
N ALA A 181 5.22 5.10 11.96
CA ALA A 181 5.57 6.45 12.42
C ALA A 181 5.16 6.68 13.89
N ALA A 182 3.95 6.24 14.27
CA ALA A 182 3.45 6.33 15.64
C ALA A 182 4.27 5.44 16.59
N LEU A 183 4.64 4.22 16.15
CA LEU A 183 5.50 3.33 16.93
C LEU A 183 6.87 3.97 17.20
N VAL A 184 7.56 4.48 16.15
CA VAL A 184 8.87 5.12 16.33
C VAL A 184 8.75 6.36 17.21
N PHE A 185 7.69 7.15 17.05
CA PHE A 185 7.44 8.31 17.92
C PHE A 185 7.31 7.87 19.39
N ALA A 186 6.52 6.86 19.69
CA ALA A 186 6.37 6.34 21.05
C ALA A 186 7.69 5.78 21.62
N VAL A 187 8.47 5.09 20.78
CA VAL A 187 9.81 4.61 21.14
C VAL A 187 10.73 5.76 21.52
N LEU A 188 10.76 6.85 20.73
CA LEU A 188 11.56 8.04 21.05
C LEU A 188 11.12 8.72 22.35
N GLU A 189 9.80 8.80 22.60
CA GLU A 189 9.26 9.32 23.87
C GLU A 189 9.60 8.42 25.07
N TYR A 190 9.62 7.10 24.84
CA TYR A 190 10.05 6.14 25.87
C TYR A 190 11.55 6.28 26.19
N VAL A 191 12.40 6.39 25.16
CA VAL A 191 13.85 6.61 25.34
C VAL A 191 14.14 7.93 26.09
N GLY A 192 13.43 9.00 25.74
CA GLY A 192 13.61 10.31 26.37
C GLY A 192 13.27 10.36 27.85
N SER A 193 12.29 9.58 28.29
CA SER A 193 11.87 9.46 29.69
C SER A 193 11.16 8.11 29.94
N PRO A 194 11.92 7.05 30.28
CA PRO A 194 11.37 5.70 30.45
C PRO A 194 10.35 5.65 31.58
N THR A 195 9.12 5.25 31.27
CA THR A 195 8.04 4.98 32.22
C THR A 195 7.28 3.73 31.81
N THR A 196 6.69 3.02 32.76
CA THR A 196 5.90 1.82 32.50
C THR A 196 4.71 2.12 31.56
N GLY A 197 4.03 3.26 31.73
CA GLY A 197 2.95 3.65 30.82
C GLY A 197 3.40 3.81 29.36
N LYS A 198 4.60 4.36 29.13
CA LYS A 198 5.16 4.49 27.80
C LYS A 198 5.61 3.14 27.22
N SER A 199 6.11 2.21 28.05
CA SER A 199 6.46 0.87 27.60
C SER A 199 5.21 0.11 27.11
N PHE A 200 4.09 0.22 27.83
CA PHE A 200 2.80 -0.35 27.39
C PHE A 200 2.25 0.32 26.12
N LEU A 201 2.41 1.66 25.98
CA LEU A 201 2.03 2.36 24.75
C LEU A 201 2.83 1.84 23.54
N VAL A 202 4.15 1.65 23.72
CA VAL A 202 5.00 1.07 22.67
C VAL A 202 4.50 -0.33 22.29
N GLY A 203 4.19 -1.19 23.27
CA GLY A 203 3.65 -2.53 23.01
C GLY A 203 2.30 -2.52 22.29
N GLY A 204 1.39 -1.63 22.67
CA GLY A 204 0.12 -1.45 21.98
C GLY A 204 0.28 -0.99 20.53
N LEU A 205 1.19 -0.03 20.28
CA LEU A 205 1.49 0.44 18.93
C LEU A 205 2.24 -0.59 18.08
N SER A 206 2.99 -1.51 18.69
CA SER A 206 3.56 -2.68 18.01
C SER A 206 2.46 -3.58 17.45
N LEU A 207 1.40 -3.88 18.22
CA LEU A 207 0.23 -4.60 17.69
C LEU A 207 -0.43 -3.82 16.56
N VAL A 208 -0.68 -2.50 16.74
CA VAL A 208 -1.27 -1.65 15.69
C VAL A 208 -0.47 -1.72 14.39
N ALA A 209 0.86 -1.73 14.46
CA ALA A 209 1.72 -1.86 13.28
C ALA A 209 1.56 -3.22 12.58
N VAL A 210 1.42 -4.32 13.34
CA VAL A 210 1.19 -5.67 12.78
C VAL A 210 -0.21 -5.80 12.19
N LEU A 211 -1.25 -5.28 12.87
CA LEU A 211 -2.63 -5.28 12.35
C LEU A 211 -2.80 -4.36 11.13
N ALA A 212 -1.97 -3.30 11.03
CA ALA A 212 -1.90 -2.50 9.82
C ALA A 212 -1.26 -3.29 8.68
N ARG A 213 -0.18 -4.06 8.98
CA ARG A 213 0.44 -4.99 8.02
C ARG A 213 1.31 -6.02 8.75
N PRO A 214 1.07 -7.33 8.52
CA PRO A 214 1.86 -8.39 9.18
C PRO A 214 3.36 -8.33 8.89
N ASP A 215 3.78 -7.84 7.73
CA ASP A 215 5.19 -7.67 7.34
C ASP A 215 5.93 -6.59 8.17
N SER A 216 5.21 -5.76 8.93
CA SER A 216 5.79 -4.88 9.95
C SER A 216 6.29 -5.62 11.21
N GLY A 217 6.03 -6.91 11.36
CA GLY A 217 6.28 -7.68 12.59
C GLY A 217 7.72 -7.61 13.10
N LEU A 218 8.71 -7.73 12.19
CA LEU A 218 10.13 -7.60 12.57
C LEU A 218 10.47 -6.22 13.14
N CYS A 219 9.91 -5.15 12.57
CA CYS A 219 10.08 -3.80 13.09
C CYS A 219 9.29 -3.60 14.39
N ALA A 220 8.07 -4.10 14.44
CA ALA A 220 7.17 -3.94 15.59
C ALA A 220 7.70 -4.60 16.87
N LEU A 221 8.42 -5.71 16.76
CA LEU A 221 9.05 -6.41 17.89
C LEU A 221 10.52 -6.02 18.07
N GLY A 222 11.27 -5.93 16.98
CA GLY A 222 12.71 -5.70 17.01
C GLY A 222 13.10 -4.29 17.45
N VAL A 223 12.39 -3.25 16.97
CA VAL A 223 12.71 -1.85 17.33
C VAL A 223 12.53 -1.59 18.83
N PRO A 224 11.40 -1.93 19.48
CA PRO A 224 11.24 -1.75 20.90
C PRO A 224 12.27 -2.55 21.72
N PHE A 225 12.53 -3.80 21.36
CA PHE A 225 13.48 -4.64 22.03
C PHE A 225 14.92 -4.10 21.97
N LEU A 226 15.42 -3.81 20.76
CA LEU A 226 16.77 -3.27 20.60
C LEU A 226 16.91 -1.90 21.28
N THR A 227 15.87 -1.08 21.22
CA THR A 227 15.86 0.21 21.91
C THR A 227 15.94 0.04 23.42
N TRP A 228 15.16 -0.88 24.01
CA TRP A 228 15.25 -1.21 25.42
C TRP A 228 16.66 -1.68 25.80
N LEU A 229 17.32 -2.46 24.94
CA LEU A 229 18.71 -2.89 25.15
C LEU A 229 19.70 -1.71 25.18
N THR A 230 19.43 -0.60 24.48
CA THR A 230 20.31 0.57 24.46
C THR A 230 20.18 1.48 25.70
N LEU A 231 19.14 1.30 26.52
CA LEU A 231 18.91 2.08 27.76
C LEU A 231 19.81 1.61 28.91
N SER A 232 21.14 1.62 28.71
CA SER A 232 22.11 1.22 29.74
C SER A 232 21.96 2.10 31.00
N GLY A 233 21.85 1.46 32.16
CA GLY A 233 21.69 2.15 33.47
C GLY A 233 20.28 2.63 33.78
N GLN A 234 19.37 2.73 32.83
CA GLN A 234 17.97 3.11 33.02
C GLN A 234 17.00 1.96 32.76
N ARG A 235 17.52 0.76 32.47
CA ARG A 235 16.69 -0.42 32.17
C ARG A 235 15.86 -0.81 33.36
N ARG A 236 14.57 -0.95 33.15
CA ARG A 236 13.66 -1.58 34.12
C ARG A 236 13.19 -2.90 33.52
N TRP A 237 13.37 -3.98 34.28
CA TRP A 237 12.89 -5.30 33.84
C TRP A 237 11.36 -5.33 33.67
N GLY A 238 10.62 -4.54 34.46
CA GLY A 238 9.17 -4.38 34.28
C GLY A 238 8.78 -3.74 32.95
N ASP A 239 9.63 -2.88 32.36
CA ASP A 239 9.36 -2.27 31.07
C ASP A 239 9.55 -3.26 29.92
N LEU A 240 10.38 -4.31 30.10
CA LEU A 240 10.56 -5.40 29.13
C LEU A 240 9.22 -6.11 28.83
N PHE A 241 8.37 -6.25 29.87
CA PHE A 241 7.03 -6.78 29.66
C PHE A 241 6.25 -5.90 28.66
N GLY A 242 6.21 -4.59 28.88
CA GLY A 242 5.48 -3.66 27.99
C GLY A 242 6.01 -3.64 26.55
N VAL A 243 7.34 -3.59 26.38
CA VAL A 243 7.95 -3.41 25.04
C VAL A 243 8.10 -4.70 24.24
N CYS A 244 8.11 -5.88 24.89
CA CYS A 244 8.39 -7.16 24.21
C CYS A 244 7.31 -8.21 24.47
N VAL A 245 7.03 -8.51 25.76
CA VAL A 245 6.13 -9.63 26.10
C VAL A 245 4.70 -9.31 25.73
N LEU A 246 4.23 -8.12 26.08
CA LEU A 246 2.88 -7.67 25.75
C LEU A 246 2.58 -7.69 24.24
N PRO A 247 3.38 -7.08 23.37
CA PRO A 247 3.09 -7.13 21.93
C PRO A 247 3.13 -8.56 21.37
N ALA A 248 4.05 -9.41 21.85
CA ALA A 248 4.09 -10.81 21.44
C ALA A 248 2.81 -11.57 21.86
N LEU A 249 2.35 -11.36 23.09
CA LEU A 249 1.09 -11.95 23.58
C LEU A 249 -0.14 -11.43 22.81
N LEU A 250 -0.18 -10.12 22.51
CA LEU A 250 -1.27 -9.53 21.75
C LEU A 250 -1.32 -10.05 20.32
N ILE A 251 -0.17 -10.19 19.65
CA ILE A 251 -0.09 -10.77 18.30
C ILE A 251 -0.50 -12.25 18.33
N ALA A 252 -0.02 -13.03 19.30
CA ALA A 252 -0.43 -14.42 19.46
C ALA A 252 -1.94 -14.52 19.76
N GLY A 253 -2.48 -13.62 20.57
CA GLY A 253 -3.91 -13.52 20.86
C GLY A 253 -4.74 -13.21 19.62
N ASP A 254 -4.29 -12.31 18.76
CA ASP A 254 -4.92 -12.01 17.46
C ASP A 254 -4.92 -13.26 16.55
N MET A 255 -3.80 -13.96 16.45
CA MET A 255 -3.72 -15.20 15.67
C MET A 255 -4.68 -16.28 16.20
N LEU A 256 -4.82 -16.42 17.52
CA LEU A 256 -5.77 -17.35 18.13
C LEU A 256 -7.22 -16.92 17.87
N LEU A 257 -7.51 -15.63 17.93
CA LEU A 257 -8.82 -15.07 17.60
C LEU A 257 -9.15 -15.32 16.12
N CYS A 258 -8.21 -15.11 15.22
CA CYS A 258 -8.35 -15.40 13.80
C CYS A 258 -8.58 -16.90 13.56
N GLN A 259 -7.82 -17.78 14.22
CA GLN A 259 -8.03 -19.23 14.17
C GLN A 259 -9.42 -19.64 14.64
N TRP A 260 -9.93 -19.00 15.69
CA TRP A 260 -11.28 -19.27 16.20
C TRP A 260 -12.37 -18.79 15.24
N TYR A 261 -12.22 -17.58 14.69
CA TYR A 261 -13.26 -16.94 13.88
C TYR A 261 -13.23 -17.38 12.40
N PHE A 262 -12.04 -17.46 11.81
CA PHE A 262 -11.85 -17.78 10.37
C PHE A 262 -11.41 -19.23 10.13
N HIS A 263 -11.13 -19.99 11.17
CA HIS A 263 -10.53 -21.34 11.13
C HIS A 263 -9.12 -21.37 10.54
N VAL A 264 -8.47 -20.22 10.39
CA VAL A 264 -7.08 -20.06 9.97
C VAL A 264 -6.44 -18.90 10.73
N PRO A 265 -5.17 -19.02 11.21
CA PRO A 265 -4.51 -17.99 12.01
C PRO A 265 -3.93 -16.86 11.17
N LEU A 266 -3.72 -17.06 9.86
CA LEU A 266 -3.13 -16.10 8.94
C LEU A 266 -4.08 -15.79 7.78
N PRO A 267 -3.93 -14.62 7.12
CA PRO A 267 -4.71 -14.28 5.94
C PRO A 267 -4.55 -15.29 4.80
N LEU A 268 -5.61 -15.57 4.06
CA LEU A 268 -5.60 -16.50 2.92
C LEU A 268 -4.51 -16.19 1.89
N GLY A 269 -4.18 -14.90 1.69
CA GLY A 269 -3.08 -14.49 0.83
C GLY A 269 -1.72 -15.07 1.21
N PHE A 270 -1.51 -15.46 2.47
CA PHE A 270 -0.30 -16.16 2.91
C PHE A 270 -0.28 -17.61 2.38
N TYR A 271 -1.40 -18.30 2.50
CA TYR A 271 -1.54 -19.70 2.03
C TYR A 271 -1.57 -19.76 0.50
N ALA A 272 -2.33 -18.92 -0.17
CA ALA A 272 -2.44 -18.87 -1.63
C ALA A 272 -1.08 -18.71 -2.31
N LYS A 273 -0.18 -17.89 -1.73
CA LYS A 273 1.20 -17.71 -2.23
C LYS A 273 2.09 -18.93 -2.01
N SER A 274 1.79 -19.80 -1.05
CA SER A 274 2.57 -20.99 -0.75
C SER A 274 2.06 -22.27 -1.44
N VAL A 275 0.79 -22.33 -1.85
CA VAL A 275 0.16 -23.53 -2.46
C VAL A 275 0.09 -23.49 -3.99
N HIS A 276 1.03 -22.92 -4.66
CA HIS A 276 1.17 -22.93 -6.13
C HIS A 276 0.11 -22.15 -6.95
N SER A 277 -0.79 -21.39 -6.34
CA SER A 277 -1.74 -20.55 -7.08
C SER A 277 -1.04 -19.50 -7.95
N TYR A 278 0.18 -19.14 -7.60
CA TYR A 278 1.02 -18.17 -8.30
C TYR A 278 2.18 -18.81 -9.08
N VAL A 279 1.99 -20.04 -9.57
CA VAL A 279 3.00 -20.70 -10.42
C VAL A 279 3.18 -19.87 -11.70
N GLY A 280 4.43 -19.52 -12.01
CA GLY A 280 4.77 -18.66 -13.16
C GLY A 280 5.03 -17.20 -12.80
N PHE A 281 4.61 -16.70 -11.64
CA PHE A 281 5.06 -15.40 -11.16
C PHE A 281 6.52 -15.48 -10.73
N THR A 282 7.41 -14.94 -11.56
CA THR A 282 8.82 -14.75 -11.20
C THR A 282 8.96 -13.49 -10.39
N SER A 283 9.83 -13.49 -9.37
CA SER A 283 9.60 -12.52 -8.33
C SER A 283 10.80 -11.88 -7.69
N HIS A 284 12.00 -12.45 -7.81
CA HIS A 284 13.19 -11.81 -7.24
C HIS A 284 13.53 -10.51 -7.95
N GLU A 285 13.40 -10.47 -9.26
CA GLU A 285 13.64 -9.26 -10.05
C GLU A 285 12.69 -8.14 -9.65
N ASN A 286 11.41 -8.44 -9.42
CA ASN A 286 10.41 -7.49 -8.92
C ASN A 286 10.77 -6.97 -7.53
N ALA A 287 11.17 -7.87 -6.63
CA ALA A 287 11.53 -7.49 -5.27
C ALA A 287 12.69 -6.50 -5.24
N VAL A 288 13.73 -6.74 -6.05
CA VAL A 288 14.89 -5.86 -6.19
C VAL A 288 14.49 -4.50 -6.80
N GLN A 289 13.68 -4.51 -7.87
CA GLN A 289 13.21 -3.28 -8.51
C GLN A 289 12.36 -2.43 -7.55
N TYR A 290 11.45 -3.06 -6.80
CA TYR A 290 10.63 -2.34 -5.83
C TYR A 290 11.44 -1.84 -4.63
N ALA A 291 12.45 -2.59 -4.19
CA ALA A 291 13.40 -2.14 -3.18
C ALA A 291 14.21 -0.92 -3.67
N TYR A 292 14.60 -0.91 -4.94
CA TYR A 292 15.28 0.23 -5.57
C TYR A 292 14.38 1.48 -5.58
N MET A 293 13.12 1.37 -5.99
CA MET A 293 12.15 2.48 -5.98
C MET A 293 11.94 3.06 -4.58
N ALA A 294 11.81 2.20 -3.58
CA ALA A 294 11.69 2.62 -2.18
C ALA A 294 13.00 3.20 -1.65
N GLY A 295 14.13 2.64 -2.04
CA GLY A 295 15.47 3.15 -1.73
C GLY A 295 15.69 4.56 -2.30
N ALA A 296 15.27 4.80 -3.54
CA ALA A 296 15.29 6.13 -4.14
C ALA A 296 14.43 7.14 -3.36
N THR A 297 13.28 6.69 -2.82
CA THR A 297 12.44 7.52 -1.94
C THR A 297 13.14 7.85 -0.61
N ALA A 298 13.90 6.91 -0.04
CA ALA A 298 14.63 7.08 1.21
C ALA A 298 15.94 7.85 1.04
N MET A 299 16.51 7.92 -0.17
CA MET A 299 17.85 8.45 -0.46
C MET A 299 18.14 9.84 0.13
N PRO A 300 17.25 10.85 0.06
CA PRO A 300 17.51 12.15 0.67
C PRO A 300 17.77 12.06 2.18
N PHE A 301 17.06 11.18 2.87
CA PHE A 301 17.21 10.99 4.31
C PHE A 301 18.43 10.15 4.66
N VAL A 302 18.76 9.15 3.85
CA VAL A 302 20.03 8.39 3.99
C VAL A 302 21.22 9.30 3.82
N ALA A 303 21.24 10.12 2.77
CA ALA A 303 22.30 11.10 2.54
C ALA A 303 22.43 12.10 3.69
N LEU A 304 21.29 12.59 4.20
CA LEU A 304 21.25 13.49 5.35
C LEU A 304 21.78 12.81 6.61
N LEU A 305 21.39 11.55 6.87
CA LEU A 305 21.86 10.78 8.02
C LEU A 305 23.37 10.56 7.97
N VAL A 306 23.91 10.17 6.82
CA VAL A 306 25.36 9.97 6.63
C VAL A 306 26.12 11.29 6.84
N ALA A 307 25.63 12.40 6.27
CA ALA A 307 26.27 13.72 6.39
C ALA A 307 26.25 14.28 7.82
N THR A 308 25.31 13.84 8.66
CA THR A 308 25.09 14.39 10.01
C THR A 308 25.30 13.36 11.12
N PHE A 309 25.85 12.20 10.79
CA PHE A 309 26.02 11.07 11.70
C PHE A 309 26.85 11.44 12.96
N GLU A 310 26.35 11.01 14.11
CA GLU A 310 27.02 11.16 15.39
C GLU A 310 27.18 9.81 16.10
N ARG A 311 28.42 9.43 16.44
CA ARG A 311 28.73 8.20 17.16
C ARG A 311 27.95 8.02 18.47
N LYS A 312 27.67 9.13 19.18
CA LYS A 312 26.89 9.11 20.43
C LYS A 312 25.46 8.59 20.25
N LYS A 313 24.89 8.71 19.06
CA LYS A 313 23.53 8.24 18.70
C LYS A 313 23.53 6.89 18.01
N LEU A 314 24.70 6.28 17.80
CA LEU A 314 24.84 5.04 17.03
C LEU A 314 23.92 3.93 17.54
N ALA A 315 23.86 3.70 18.85
CA ALA A 315 23.05 2.65 19.44
C ALA A 315 21.55 2.83 19.13
N LEU A 316 21.02 4.06 19.29
CA LEU A 316 19.63 4.37 18.95
C LEU A 316 19.38 4.25 17.43
N ILE A 317 20.29 4.77 16.60
CA ILE A 317 20.18 4.67 15.15
C ILE A 317 20.15 3.19 14.72
N LEU A 318 21.04 2.36 15.25
CA LEU A 318 21.08 0.93 14.95
C LEU A 318 19.82 0.21 15.43
N SER A 319 19.27 0.56 16.60
CA SER A 319 18.04 -0.07 17.10
C SER A 319 16.82 0.23 16.21
N LEU A 320 16.81 1.35 15.51
CA LEU A 320 15.77 1.68 14.53
C LEU A 320 16.05 1.05 13.16
N LEU A 321 17.30 1.09 12.69
CA LEU A 321 17.64 0.66 11.33
C LEU A 321 17.76 -0.86 11.18
N LEU A 322 18.34 -1.59 12.15
CA LEU A 322 18.58 -3.02 12.00
C LEU A 322 17.30 -3.84 11.74
N PRO A 323 16.19 -3.64 12.49
CA PRO A 323 14.95 -4.33 12.18
C PRO A 323 14.38 -3.95 10.81
N ALA A 324 14.50 -2.68 10.40
CA ALA A 324 14.06 -2.22 9.09
C ALA A 324 14.89 -2.84 7.95
N VAL A 325 16.21 -2.94 8.13
CA VAL A 325 17.12 -3.63 7.18
C VAL A 325 16.80 -5.14 7.15
N ALA A 326 16.57 -5.77 8.30
CA ALA A 326 16.17 -7.17 8.37
C ALA A 326 14.84 -7.41 7.64
N THR A 327 13.85 -6.52 7.82
CA THR A 327 12.59 -6.57 7.07
C THR A 327 12.81 -6.40 5.57
N LEU A 328 13.66 -5.45 5.16
CA LEU A 328 14.01 -5.25 3.76
C LEU A 328 14.66 -6.50 3.16
N LEU A 329 15.63 -7.11 3.85
CA LEU A 329 16.29 -8.34 3.40
C LEU A 329 15.28 -9.50 3.32
N TYR A 330 14.41 -9.65 4.31
CA TYR A 330 13.32 -10.63 4.26
C TYR A 330 12.41 -10.42 3.04
N LEU A 331 11.97 -9.19 2.80
CA LEU A 331 11.12 -8.86 1.65
C LEU A 331 11.80 -9.13 0.30
N LEU A 332 13.14 -9.06 0.22
CA LEU A 332 13.89 -9.43 -0.98
C LEU A 332 13.84 -10.93 -1.26
N THR A 333 13.60 -11.78 -0.25
CA THR A 333 13.50 -13.24 -0.40
C THR A 333 12.08 -13.72 -0.70
N VAL A 334 11.07 -12.88 -0.47
CA VAL A 334 9.65 -13.23 -0.65
C VAL A 334 9.19 -12.93 -2.07
N ARG A 335 8.37 -13.81 -2.62
CA ARG A 335 7.68 -13.53 -3.89
C ARG A 335 6.69 -12.38 -3.71
N GLN A 336 6.93 -11.26 -4.40
CA GLN A 336 6.10 -10.05 -4.27
C GLN A 336 5.12 -9.95 -5.44
N VAL A 337 4.12 -10.82 -5.45
CA VAL A 337 3.11 -10.85 -6.51
C VAL A 337 2.40 -9.51 -6.68
N MET A 338 2.15 -8.78 -5.59
CA MET A 338 1.43 -7.49 -5.60
C MET A 338 2.24 -6.38 -4.91
N GLY A 339 3.57 -6.44 -5.01
CA GLY A 339 4.48 -5.46 -4.42
C GLY A 339 4.60 -4.14 -5.20
N PHE A 340 3.69 -3.88 -6.12
CA PHE A 340 3.73 -2.77 -7.08
C PHE A 340 4.28 -1.47 -6.49
N VAL A 341 5.25 -0.89 -7.21
CA VAL A 341 5.85 0.41 -6.92
C VAL A 341 6.41 0.48 -5.49
N GLY A 342 6.87 -0.65 -4.94
CA GLY A 342 7.54 -0.71 -3.65
C GLY A 342 6.62 -0.57 -2.43
N ARG A 343 5.32 -0.90 -2.53
CA ARG A 343 4.34 -0.70 -1.44
C ARG A 343 4.72 -1.37 -0.12
N TYR A 344 5.48 -2.48 -0.16
CA TYR A 344 5.91 -3.18 1.04
C TYR A 344 7.08 -2.50 1.76
N TYR A 345 7.83 -1.66 1.06
CA TYR A 345 9.02 -0.97 1.59
C TYR A 345 8.72 0.44 2.09
N ILE A 346 7.70 1.11 1.54
CA ILE A 346 7.31 2.46 1.95
C ILE A 346 7.01 2.57 3.46
N PRO A 347 6.34 1.59 4.10
CA PRO A 347 6.14 1.61 5.55
C PRO A 347 7.41 1.63 6.41
N LEU A 348 8.58 1.33 5.83
CA LEU A 348 9.86 1.36 6.53
C LEU A 348 10.48 2.77 6.61
N LEU A 349 9.97 3.75 5.86
CA LEU A 349 10.51 5.12 5.83
C LEU A 349 10.64 5.79 7.21
N PRO A 350 9.73 5.63 8.19
CA PRO A 350 9.86 6.26 9.51
C PRO A 350 11.17 5.91 10.22
N PHE A 351 11.69 4.69 10.03
CA PHE A 351 12.91 4.21 10.65
C PHE A 351 14.17 4.86 10.08
N ILE A 352 14.08 5.52 8.93
CA ILE A 352 15.19 6.27 8.30
C ILE A 352 14.96 7.78 8.42
N VAL A 353 13.74 8.25 8.17
CA VAL A 353 13.38 9.68 8.17
C VAL A 353 13.63 10.33 9.54
N LEU A 354 13.14 9.70 10.62
CA LEU A 354 13.27 10.27 11.95
C LEU A 354 14.73 10.35 12.42
N PRO A 355 15.55 9.27 12.40
CA PRO A 355 16.96 9.40 12.80
C PRO A 355 17.74 10.38 11.91
N ALA A 356 17.44 10.49 10.61
CA ALA A 356 18.09 11.44 9.72
C ALA A 356 17.81 12.90 10.13
N LEU A 357 16.55 13.24 10.32
CA LEU A 357 16.15 14.59 10.71
C LEU A 357 16.61 14.97 12.11
N LEU A 358 16.53 14.04 13.09
CA LEU A 358 17.02 14.29 14.44
C LEU A 358 18.55 14.41 14.51
N SER A 359 19.29 13.73 13.61
CA SER A 359 20.74 13.90 13.51
C SER A 359 21.08 15.25 12.88
N ALA A 360 20.37 15.63 11.82
CA ALA A 360 20.53 16.92 11.16
C ALA A 360 20.19 18.09 12.11
N ASP A 361 19.10 17.97 12.86
CA ASP A 361 18.68 18.95 13.86
C ASP A 361 19.75 19.17 14.93
N ALA A 362 20.30 18.09 15.47
CA ALA A 362 21.37 18.18 16.47
C ALA A 362 22.67 18.77 15.88
N ALA A 363 23.00 18.48 14.64
CA ALA A 363 24.16 19.06 13.95
C ALA A 363 23.98 20.58 13.69
N LEU A 364 22.75 20.99 13.32
CA LEU A 364 22.37 22.40 13.18
C LEU A 364 22.45 23.14 14.50
N ALA A 365 21.85 22.60 15.56
CA ALA A 365 21.81 23.21 16.88
C ALA A 365 23.21 23.46 17.46
N ARG A 366 24.19 22.61 17.10
CA ARG A 366 25.59 22.74 17.54
C ARG A 366 26.47 23.55 16.58
N GLY A 367 25.90 24.12 15.53
CA GLY A 367 26.64 24.88 14.53
C GLY A 367 27.66 24.07 13.70
N ARG A 368 27.58 22.72 13.73
CA ARG A 368 28.48 21.83 12.99
C ARG A 368 28.20 21.82 11.49
N ILE A 369 26.96 22.04 11.13
CA ILE A 369 26.50 22.08 9.73
C ILE A 369 25.65 23.33 9.53
N SER A 370 25.89 24.04 8.43
CA SER A 370 25.03 25.15 8.02
C SER A 370 23.78 24.62 7.32
N LEU A 371 22.67 25.34 7.49
CA LEU A 371 21.41 25.04 6.78
C LEU A 371 21.64 24.96 5.26
N ARG A 372 22.51 25.82 4.69
CA ARG A 372 22.88 25.79 3.28
C ARG A 372 23.46 24.43 2.84
N ARG A 373 24.34 23.79 3.65
CA ARG A 373 24.90 22.47 3.32
C ARG A 373 23.83 21.38 3.35
N ILE A 374 22.91 21.43 4.31
CA ILE A 374 21.77 20.51 4.37
C ILE A 374 20.88 20.68 3.14
N THR A 375 20.53 21.92 2.81
CA THR A 375 19.70 22.21 1.62
C THR A 375 20.36 21.73 0.34
N VAL A 376 21.68 21.94 0.19
CA VAL A 376 22.44 21.47 -0.96
C VAL A 376 22.46 19.93 -1.02
N ALA A 377 22.67 19.24 0.11
CA ALA A 377 22.68 17.77 0.15
C ALA A 377 21.30 17.20 -0.24
N LEU A 378 20.22 17.78 0.28
CA LEU A 378 18.86 17.40 -0.07
C LEU A 378 18.53 17.70 -1.54
N ALA A 379 18.93 18.87 -2.04
CA ALA A 379 18.73 19.23 -3.44
C ALA A 379 19.49 18.30 -4.40
N LEU A 380 20.72 17.92 -4.06
CA LEU A 380 21.51 16.96 -4.83
C LEU A 380 20.84 15.58 -4.82
N ALA A 381 20.35 15.09 -3.66
CA ALA A 381 19.67 13.82 -3.56
C ALA A 381 18.36 13.79 -4.36
N VAL A 382 17.58 14.89 -4.32
CA VAL A 382 16.38 15.06 -5.16
C VAL A 382 16.78 15.16 -6.64
N GLY A 383 17.84 15.88 -6.97
CA GLY A 383 18.36 16.01 -8.34
C GLY A 383 18.78 14.65 -8.92
N ILE A 384 19.52 13.85 -8.15
CA ILE A 384 19.90 12.48 -8.53
C ILE A 384 18.64 11.64 -8.79
N TYR A 385 17.65 11.73 -7.92
CA TYR A 385 16.38 11.02 -8.11
C TYR A 385 15.68 11.43 -9.42
N VAL A 386 15.57 12.74 -9.66
CA VAL A 386 14.93 13.26 -10.89
C VAL A 386 15.65 12.77 -12.15
N VAL A 387 17.00 12.77 -12.12
CA VAL A 387 17.84 12.26 -13.23
C VAL A 387 17.69 10.75 -13.42
N MET A 388 17.54 9.99 -12.34
CA MET A 388 17.36 8.53 -12.39
C MET A 388 15.93 8.11 -12.80
N ARG A 389 14.95 9.00 -12.73
CA ARG A 389 13.54 8.72 -13.03
C ARG A 389 13.29 8.18 -14.45
N PRO A 390 13.89 8.72 -15.54
CA PRO A 390 13.75 8.15 -16.87
C PRO A 390 14.31 6.72 -16.97
N PHE A 391 15.38 6.43 -16.22
CA PHE A 391 15.98 5.11 -16.15
C PHE A 391 15.06 4.11 -15.42
N GLU A 392 14.44 4.51 -14.30
CA GLU A 392 13.42 3.72 -13.60
C GLU A 392 12.24 3.39 -14.52
N LEU A 393 11.72 4.39 -15.24
CA LEU A 393 10.62 4.21 -16.19
C LEU A 393 11.01 3.31 -17.37
N GLY A 394 12.26 3.37 -17.80
CA GLY A 394 12.81 2.46 -18.80
C GLY A 394 12.87 1.02 -18.31
N LEU A 395 13.40 0.81 -17.10
CA LEU A 395 13.44 -0.51 -16.46
C LEU A 395 12.04 -1.07 -16.23
N GLU A 396 11.10 -0.25 -15.79
CA GLU A 396 9.69 -0.63 -15.60
C GLU A 396 9.04 -1.05 -16.92
N ARG A 397 9.35 -0.35 -18.00
CA ARG A 397 8.87 -0.64 -19.36
C ARG A 397 9.49 -1.92 -19.93
N ASP A 398 10.79 -2.10 -19.78
CA ASP A 398 11.52 -3.30 -20.22
C ASP A 398 11.14 -4.52 -19.38
N TYR A 399 10.86 -4.32 -18.10
CA TYR A 399 10.41 -5.35 -17.21
C TYR A 399 9.02 -5.85 -17.57
N THR A 400 8.04 -4.96 -17.75
CA THR A 400 6.69 -5.33 -18.21
C THR A 400 6.71 -5.99 -19.58
N ALA A 401 7.66 -5.64 -20.45
CA ALA A 401 7.83 -6.28 -21.75
C ALA A 401 8.46 -7.69 -21.67
N ARG A 402 9.33 -7.96 -20.68
CA ARG A 402 10.05 -9.25 -20.53
C ARG A 402 9.29 -10.28 -19.69
N VAL A 403 8.44 -9.82 -18.78
CA VAL A 403 7.73 -10.68 -17.81
C VAL A 403 6.41 -11.22 -18.37
N VAL A 404 5.94 -10.69 -19.48
CA VAL A 404 4.86 -11.36 -20.24
C VAL A 404 5.50 -12.56 -20.95
N PRO A 405 5.39 -13.80 -20.39
CA PRO A 405 5.82 -14.96 -21.13
C PRO A 405 5.10 -14.98 -22.48
N PRO A 406 5.75 -15.46 -23.55
CA PRO A 406 5.04 -15.65 -24.81
C PRO A 406 3.77 -16.43 -24.50
N PRO A 407 2.63 -16.07 -25.10
CA PRO A 407 1.39 -16.77 -24.85
C PRO A 407 1.68 -18.26 -24.98
N VAL A 408 1.41 -19.02 -23.91
CA VAL A 408 1.43 -20.48 -24.00
C VAL A 408 0.55 -20.77 -25.19
N ALA A 409 1.08 -21.49 -26.19
CA ALA A 409 0.31 -21.88 -27.34
C ALA A 409 -0.86 -22.75 -26.84
N VAL A 410 -1.94 -22.08 -26.50
CA VAL A 410 -3.24 -22.73 -26.30
C VAL A 410 -3.58 -23.27 -27.69
N PRO A 411 -3.98 -24.54 -27.83
CA PRO A 411 -4.40 -25.09 -29.11
C PRO A 411 -5.31 -24.07 -29.78
N SER A 412 -4.95 -23.63 -30.95
CA SER A 412 -5.45 -22.45 -31.63
C SER A 412 -6.96 -22.46 -31.72
N LEU A 413 -7.62 -21.77 -30.79
CA LEU A 413 -8.97 -21.26 -31.01
C LEU A 413 -8.88 -20.28 -32.19
N PRO A 414 -9.85 -20.25 -33.11
CA PRO A 414 -9.80 -19.33 -34.24
C PRO A 414 -9.78 -17.90 -33.73
N VAL A 415 -8.59 -17.31 -33.73
CA VAL A 415 -8.34 -15.94 -33.30
C VAL A 415 -8.66 -15.05 -34.50
N THR A 416 -9.70 -14.25 -34.40
CA THR A 416 -9.86 -13.10 -35.29
C THR A 416 -8.75 -12.09 -34.99
N PRO A 417 -7.95 -11.67 -35.99
CA PRO A 417 -6.83 -10.74 -35.77
C PRO A 417 -7.38 -9.40 -35.27
N ARG A 418 -7.08 -9.04 -34.03
CA ARG A 418 -7.43 -7.73 -33.44
C ARG A 418 -6.24 -6.81 -33.48
N THR A 419 -6.51 -5.53 -33.76
CA THR A 419 -5.52 -4.46 -33.66
C THR A 419 -4.92 -4.42 -32.23
N PRO A 420 -3.60 -4.56 -32.10
CA PRO A 420 -2.97 -4.56 -30.76
C PRO A 420 -3.14 -3.19 -30.10
N MET A 421 -3.88 -3.13 -29.00
CA MET A 421 -3.87 -1.96 -28.11
C MET A 421 -2.76 -2.09 -27.07
N PRO A 422 -2.16 -0.99 -26.58
CA PRO A 422 -1.16 -1.04 -25.53
C PRO A 422 -1.71 -1.71 -24.27
N HIS A 423 -1.00 -2.69 -23.72
CA HIS A 423 -1.44 -3.57 -22.62
C HIS A 423 -2.07 -2.86 -21.42
N TYR A 424 -1.57 -1.69 -21.02
CA TYR A 424 -2.11 -0.94 -19.87
C TYR A 424 -3.28 -0.01 -20.19
N ALA A 425 -3.58 0.22 -21.46
CA ALA A 425 -4.77 1.00 -21.83
C ALA A 425 -6.04 0.14 -21.88
N LYS A 426 -5.89 -1.19 -21.97
CA LYS A 426 -6.98 -2.14 -22.15
C LYS A 426 -7.68 -2.51 -20.83
N TRP A 427 -6.92 -2.63 -19.72
CA TRP A 427 -7.41 -3.16 -18.47
C TRP A 427 -8.47 -2.26 -17.80
N TYR A 428 -8.27 -0.97 -17.84
CA TYR A 428 -9.11 -0.02 -17.09
C TYR A 428 -10.57 0.05 -17.53
N PRO A 429 -10.91 0.16 -18.82
CA PRO A 429 -12.30 0.23 -19.22
C PRO A 429 -13.04 -1.09 -19.04
N THR A 430 -12.35 -2.23 -19.13
CA THR A 430 -12.96 -3.57 -19.05
C THR A 430 -13.42 -3.90 -17.62
N VAL A 431 -12.60 -3.65 -16.61
CA VAL A 431 -12.94 -3.94 -15.20
C VAL A 431 -14.21 -3.21 -14.74
N PRO A 432 -14.33 -1.88 -14.90
CA PRO A 432 -15.56 -1.18 -14.57
C PRO A 432 -16.75 -1.58 -15.46
N ALA A 433 -16.52 -1.99 -16.69
CA ALA A 433 -17.59 -2.44 -17.57
C ALA A 433 -18.19 -3.76 -17.07
N LEU A 434 -17.35 -4.75 -16.76
CA LEU A 434 -17.78 -6.02 -16.16
C LEU A 434 -18.42 -5.82 -14.79
N GLY A 435 -17.84 -4.94 -13.94
CA GLY A 435 -18.44 -4.59 -12.66
C GLY A 435 -19.89 -4.10 -12.81
N ARG A 436 -20.17 -3.25 -13.81
CA ARG A 436 -21.56 -2.80 -14.10
C ARG A 436 -22.45 -3.91 -14.61
N VAL A 437 -21.93 -4.83 -15.44
CA VAL A 437 -22.69 -5.98 -15.89
C VAL A 437 -23.10 -6.85 -14.71
N ILE A 438 -22.14 -7.20 -13.85
CA ILE A 438 -22.38 -8.06 -12.70
C ILE A 438 -23.31 -7.37 -11.68
N ALA A 439 -23.14 -6.05 -11.47
CA ALA A 439 -24.01 -5.27 -10.59
C ALA A 439 -25.46 -5.19 -11.07
N ALA A 440 -25.71 -5.37 -12.35
CA ALA A 440 -27.06 -5.41 -12.92
C ALA A 440 -27.71 -6.81 -12.89
N LEU A 441 -26.95 -7.86 -12.52
CA LEU A 441 -27.50 -9.20 -12.36
C LEU A 441 -28.32 -9.30 -11.06
N PRO A 442 -29.32 -10.18 -11.00
CA PRO A 442 -30.10 -10.38 -9.78
C PRO A 442 -29.26 -10.96 -8.64
N PRO A 443 -29.72 -10.83 -7.38
CA PRO A 443 -29.12 -11.50 -6.24
C PRO A 443 -29.01 -13.02 -6.46
N GLY A 444 -27.90 -13.61 -6.02
CA GLY A 444 -27.59 -15.02 -6.21
C GLY A 444 -26.81 -15.34 -7.48
N ALA A 445 -26.52 -14.35 -8.33
CA ALA A 445 -25.58 -14.54 -9.45
C ALA A 445 -24.21 -14.97 -8.94
N VAL A 446 -23.60 -15.98 -9.59
CA VAL A 446 -22.30 -16.54 -9.25
C VAL A 446 -21.30 -16.21 -10.36
N VAL A 447 -20.22 -15.53 -10.03
CA VAL A 447 -19.18 -15.12 -10.97
C VAL A 447 -17.81 -15.59 -10.49
N ALA A 448 -17.01 -16.14 -11.39
CA ALA A 448 -15.64 -16.54 -11.11
C ALA A 448 -14.65 -15.64 -11.86
N ALA A 449 -13.62 -15.16 -11.17
CA ALA A 449 -12.60 -14.29 -11.76
C ALA A 449 -11.27 -14.34 -10.97
N SER A 450 -10.19 -13.82 -11.56
CA SER A 450 -8.92 -13.54 -10.84
C SER A 450 -8.81 -12.09 -10.37
N GLU A 451 -9.35 -11.17 -11.18
CA GLU A 451 -9.39 -9.74 -10.88
C GLU A 451 -10.72 -9.44 -10.19
N VAL A 452 -10.76 -9.65 -8.89
CA VAL A 452 -12.03 -9.72 -8.14
C VAL A 452 -12.39 -8.46 -7.37
N GLY A 453 -11.43 -7.56 -7.15
CA GLY A 453 -11.63 -6.43 -6.23
C GLY A 453 -12.76 -5.51 -6.64
N TYR A 454 -12.63 -4.87 -7.81
CA TYR A 454 -13.63 -3.91 -8.27
C TYR A 454 -14.98 -4.56 -8.57
N ILE A 455 -14.98 -5.71 -9.26
CA ILE A 455 -16.24 -6.38 -9.64
C ILE A 455 -17.05 -6.78 -8.41
N ALA A 456 -16.37 -7.25 -7.36
CA ALA A 456 -17.02 -7.61 -6.10
C ALA A 456 -17.52 -6.38 -5.33
N ALA A 457 -16.73 -5.31 -5.26
CA ALA A 457 -17.16 -4.08 -4.61
C ALA A 457 -18.34 -3.40 -5.32
N ALA A 458 -18.38 -3.50 -6.66
CA ALA A 458 -19.48 -2.95 -7.47
C ALA A 458 -20.77 -3.77 -7.36
N ALA A 459 -20.68 -5.07 -7.06
CA ALA A 459 -21.82 -6.00 -6.99
C ALA A 459 -21.85 -6.75 -5.64
N PRO A 460 -22.16 -6.09 -4.52
CA PRO A 460 -22.10 -6.70 -3.19
C PRO A 460 -23.09 -7.87 -3.01
N HIS A 461 -24.16 -7.94 -3.79
CA HIS A 461 -25.17 -8.99 -3.78
C HIS A 461 -24.77 -10.26 -4.57
N ALA A 462 -23.73 -10.19 -5.41
CA ALA A 462 -23.27 -11.33 -6.19
C ALA A 462 -22.25 -12.18 -5.41
N THR A 463 -22.28 -13.48 -5.63
CA THR A 463 -21.25 -14.40 -5.14
C THR A 463 -20.05 -14.38 -6.08
N ILE A 464 -18.89 -13.99 -5.58
CA ILE A 464 -17.65 -13.92 -6.35
C ILE A 464 -16.72 -15.04 -5.91
N ILE A 465 -16.40 -15.93 -6.84
CA ILE A 465 -15.39 -16.99 -6.68
C ILE A 465 -14.04 -16.39 -7.07
N ASP A 466 -13.16 -16.23 -6.10
CA ASP A 466 -11.80 -15.78 -6.32
C ASP A 466 -10.92 -16.96 -6.77
N LEU A 467 -10.65 -17.03 -8.08
CA LEU A 467 -9.89 -18.11 -8.70
C LEU A 467 -8.44 -18.19 -8.21
N VAL A 468 -7.91 -17.11 -7.63
CA VAL A 468 -6.56 -17.05 -7.08
C VAL A 468 -6.53 -17.48 -5.61
N GLY A 469 -7.68 -17.42 -4.92
CA GLY A 469 -7.85 -17.89 -3.56
C GLY A 469 -7.45 -16.89 -2.48
N LEU A 470 -7.31 -15.59 -2.80
CA LEU A 470 -7.09 -14.55 -1.78
C LEU A 470 -8.32 -14.36 -0.89
N ASN A 471 -9.50 -14.58 -1.46
CA ASN A 471 -10.81 -14.39 -0.81
C ASN A 471 -11.69 -15.65 -0.90
N ASP A 472 -11.11 -16.78 -1.25
CA ASP A 472 -11.80 -18.09 -1.30
C ASP A 472 -11.02 -19.10 -0.45
N THR A 473 -11.59 -19.49 0.68
CA THR A 473 -10.93 -20.35 1.67
C THR A 473 -10.54 -21.70 1.08
N SER A 474 -11.41 -22.30 0.25
CA SER A 474 -11.12 -23.61 -0.36
C SER A 474 -9.95 -23.54 -1.35
N ILE A 475 -9.94 -22.52 -2.21
CA ILE A 475 -8.87 -22.34 -3.19
C ILE A 475 -7.59 -21.86 -2.51
N GLY A 476 -7.70 -20.94 -1.54
CA GLY A 476 -6.55 -20.40 -0.80
C GLY A 476 -5.77 -21.46 -0.03
N LEU A 477 -6.47 -22.43 0.59
CA LEU A 477 -5.84 -23.49 1.39
C LEU A 477 -5.41 -24.71 0.57
N HIS A 478 -6.14 -25.06 -0.49
CA HIS A 478 -5.94 -26.31 -1.22
C HIS A 478 -5.59 -26.15 -2.68
N GLY A 479 -5.41 -24.91 -3.14
CA GLY A 479 -5.19 -24.59 -4.55
C GLY A 479 -6.46 -24.69 -5.41
N PHE A 480 -6.34 -24.27 -6.66
CA PHE A 480 -7.41 -24.34 -7.65
C PHE A 480 -7.75 -25.79 -8.02
N SER A 481 -9.04 -26.06 -8.26
CA SER A 481 -9.54 -27.32 -8.81
C SER A 481 -10.72 -27.06 -9.72
N MET A 482 -10.66 -27.60 -10.93
CA MET A 482 -11.77 -27.49 -11.90
C MET A 482 -13.05 -28.16 -11.40
N ASP A 483 -12.94 -29.29 -10.69
CA ASP A 483 -14.09 -29.98 -10.09
C ASP A 483 -14.83 -29.06 -9.09
N ARG A 484 -14.07 -28.36 -8.23
CA ARG A 484 -14.64 -27.41 -7.28
C ARG A 484 -15.25 -26.18 -7.95
N LEU A 485 -14.65 -25.70 -9.04
CA LEU A 485 -15.21 -24.60 -9.82
C LEU A 485 -16.53 -25.01 -10.47
N LEU A 486 -16.57 -26.15 -11.17
CA LEU A 486 -17.75 -26.63 -11.85
C LEU A 486 -18.88 -27.01 -10.87
N ALA A 487 -18.55 -27.57 -9.71
CA ALA A 487 -19.53 -27.87 -8.67
C ALA A 487 -20.25 -26.62 -8.13
N ARG A 488 -19.58 -25.46 -8.14
CA ARG A 488 -20.15 -24.16 -7.75
C ARG A 488 -20.94 -23.51 -8.90
N ALA A 489 -20.85 -24.08 -10.09
CA ALA A 489 -21.63 -23.73 -11.27
C ALA A 489 -21.73 -22.21 -11.54
N PRO A 490 -20.63 -21.47 -11.70
CA PRO A 490 -20.67 -20.02 -11.94
C PRO A 490 -21.47 -19.71 -13.22
N ASP A 491 -22.27 -18.63 -13.17
CA ASP A 491 -23.04 -18.15 -14.31
C ASP A 491 -22.15 -17.51 -15.36
N LEU A 492 -21.07 -16.86 -14.88
CA LEU A 492 -20.04 -16.20 -15.69
C LEU A 492 -18.65 -16.53 -15.11
N ILE A 493 -17.74 -16.94 -15.98
CA ILE A 493 -16.31 -17.02 -15.68
C ILE A 493 -15.62 -15.92 -16.49
N TRP A 494 -14.95 -14.99 -15.83
CA TRP A 494 -13.98 -14.11 -16.46
C TRP A 494 -12.62 -14.74 -16.27
N PHE A 495 -11.99 -15.17 -17.36
CA PHE A 495 -10.77 -15.96 -17.28
C PHE A 495 -9.65 -15.22 -16.57
N PRO A 496 -8.75 -15.97 -15.90
CA PRO A 496 -7.63 -15.38 -15.18
C PRO A 496 -6.76 -14.50 -16.06
N HIS A 497 -6.20 -13.45 -15.45
CA HIS A 497 -5.17 -12.62 -16.07
C HIS A 497 -4.07 -13.48 -16.67
N THR A 498 -3.49 -13.03 -17.78
CA THR A 498 -2.47 -13.77 -18.55
C THR A 498 -1.24 -14.16 -17.74
N ASP A 499 -0.95 -13.42 -16.65
CA ASP A 499 0.15 -13.75 -15.73
C ASP A 499 -0.09 -15.03 -14.93
N TYR A 500 -1.35 -15.46 -14.76
CA TYR A 500 -1.70 -16.71 -14.09
C TYR A 500 -1.71 -17.88 -15.10
N THR A 501 -0.58 -18.10 -15.77
CA THR A 501 -0.45 -19.06 -16.88
C THR A 501 -0.91 -20.47 -16.53
N GLY A 502 -0.51 -21.00 -15.35
CA GLY A 502 -0.89 -22.34 -14.88
C GLY A 502 -2.38 -22.47 -14.58
N LEU A 503 -2.96 -21.48 -13.93
CA LEU A 503 -4.39 -21.43 -13.61
C LEU A 503 -5.24 -21.33 -14.89
N ARG A 504 -4.81 -20.45 -15.80
CA ARG A 504 -5.46 -20.28 -17.11
C ARG A 504 -5.42 -21.56 -17.93
N ALA A 505 -4.26 -22.24 -18.00
CA ALA A 505 -4.11 -23.51 -18.68
C ALA A 505 -5.01 -24.59 -18.06
N ALA A 506 -5.07 -24.70 -16.74
CA ALA A 506 -5.92 -25.68 -16.06
C ALA A 506 -7.40 -25.50 -16.37
N ILE A 507 -7.89 -24.25 -16.53
CA ILE A 507 -9.27 -23.97 -16.89
C ILE A 507 -9.52 -24.27 -18.39
N LEU A 508 -8.67 -23.76 -19.27
CA LEU A 508 -8.90 -23.83 -20.73
C LEU A 508 -8.63 -25.22 -21.33
N SER A 509 -7.87 -26.09 -20.66
CA SER A 509 -7.63 -27.46 -21.11
C SER A 509 -8.68 -28.47 -20.67
N ASP A 510 -9.62 -28.09 -19.79
CA ASP A 510 -10.65 -29.03 -19.31
C ASP A 510 -11.82 -29.10 -20.31
N PRO A 511 -12.12 -30.26 -20.90
CA PRO A 511 -13.17 -30.41 -21.91
C PRO A 511 -14.57 -30.07 -21.36
N ARG A 512 -14.79 -30.28 -20.06
CA ARG A 512 -16.08 -29.99 -19.41
C ARG A 512 -16.43 -28.49 -19.44
N LEU A 513 -15.42 -27.61 -19.54
CA LEU A 513 -15.64 -26.19 -19.75
C LEU A 513 -16.47 -25.95 -21.01
N TYR A 514 -16.09 -26.57 -22.12
CA TYR A 514 -16.75 -26.39 -23.44
C TYR A 514 -18.10 -27.11 -23.53
N GLU A 515 -18.27 -28.18 -22.77
CA GLU A 515 -19.56 -28.87 -22.65
C GLU A 515 -20.60 -28.02 -21.90
N GLN A 516 -20.18 -27.40 -20.77
CA GLN A 516 -21.08 -26.70 -19.87
C GLN A 516 -21.19 -25.21 -20.14
N TYR A 517 -20.20 -24.61 -20.80
CA TYR A 517 -20.11 -23.17 -21.02
C TYR A 517 -19.99 -22.82 -22.51
N VAL A 518 -20.45 -21.63 -22.84
CA VAL A 518 -20.12 -20.95 -24.10
C VAL A 518 -18.89 -20.11 -23.86
N VAL A 519 -17.80 -20.42 -24.54
CA VAL A 519 -16.49 -19.78 -24.35
C VAL A 519 -16.25 -18.75 -25.45
N VAL A 520 -15.88 -17.52 -25.04
CA VAL A 520 -15.46 -16.43 -25.94
C VAL A 520 -14.04 -16.03 -25.53
N ALA A 521 -13.05 -16.57 -26.24
CA ALA A 521 -11.66 -16.61 -25.79
C ALA A 521 -11.01 -15.25 -25.54
N ASP A 522 -11.27 -14.26 -26.38
CA ASP A 522 -10.58 -12.96 -26.37
C ASP A 522 -11.46 -11.80 -25.94
N ALA A 523 -12.69 -12.08 -25.47
CA ALA A 523 -13.59 -11.04 -25.00
C ALA A 523 -13.12 -10.48 -23.65
N PHE A 524 -13.27 -9.17 -23.47
CA PHE A 524 -12.97 -8.47 -22.21
C PHE A 524 -11.54 -8.75 -21.70
N ASP A 525 -10.55 -8.63 -22.57
CA ASP A 525 -9.10 -8.78 -22.37
C ASP A 525 -8.61 -10.20 -22.08
N PHE A 526 -9.33 -10.98 -21.28
CA PHE A 526 -8.87 -12.31 -20.85
C PHE A 526 -9.71 -13.46 -21.41
N GLY A 527 -10.87 -13.15 -21.99
CA GLY A 527 -11.89 -14.11 -22.36
C GLY A 527 -12.91 -14.37 -21.26
N ILE A 528 -14.06 -14.87 -21.66
CA ILE A 528 -15.19 -15.19 -20.78
C ILE A 528 -15.78 -16.55 -21.11
N ALA A 529 -16.45 -17.14 -20.13
CA ALA A 529 -17.30 -18.31 -20.36
C ALA A 529 -18.65 -18.10 -19.66
N ILE A 530 -19.74 -18.38 -20.39
CA ILE A 530 -21.12 -18.20 -19.92
C ILE A 530 -21.75 -19.58 -19.80
N ARG A 531 -22.32 -19.92 -18.62
CA ARG A 531 -22.91 -21.24 -18.38
C ARG A 531 -24.16 -21.45 -19.25
N ARG A 532 -24.18 -22.54 -20.05
CA ARG A 532 -25.27 -22.87 -20.98
C ARG A 532 -26.60 -23.06 -20.28
N SER A 533 -26.59 -23.73 -19.12
CA SER A 533 -27.79 -24.05 -18.32
C SER A 533 -28.17 -22.97 -17.31
N SER A 534 -27.46 -21.79 -17.30
CA SER A 534 -27.79 -20.71 -16.36
C SER A 534 -29.16 -20.09 -16.68
N ALA A 535 -29.98 -19.92 -15.67
CA ALA A 535 -31.20 -19.13 -15.77
C ALA A 535 -30.94 -17.65 -16.09
N LEU A 536 -29.73 -17.17 -15.74
CA LEU A 536 -29.27 -15.79 -15.96
C LEU A 536 -28.57 -15.60 -17.29
N ARG A 537 -28.44 -16.65 -18.14
CA ARG A 537 -27.67 -16.60 -19.38
C ARG A 537 -28.06 -15.40 -20.26
N GLY A 538 -29.36 -15.19 -20.50
CA GLY A 538 -29.83 -14.09 -21.34
C GLY A 538 -29.53 -12.70 -20.76
N ASP A 539 -29.54 -12.54 -19.42
CA ASP A 539 -29.19 -11.28 -18.76
C ASP A 539 -27.69 -11.00 -18.85
N VAL A 540 -26.86 -12.03 -18.62
CA VAL A 540 -25.40 -11.97 -18.78
C VAL A 540 -25.03 -11.60 -20.21
N GLU A 541 -25.58 -12.30 -21.22
CA GLU A 541 -25.30 -12.03 -22.63
C GLU A 541 -25.68 -10.60 -23.04
N ARG A 542 -26.90 -10.14 -22.68
CA ARG A 542 -27.34 -8.76 -22.97
C ARG A 542 -26.46 -7.72 -22.28
N GLY A 543 -26.10 -7.95 -21.03
CA GLY A 543 -25.23 -7.06 -20.28
C GLY A 543 -23.85 -6.93 -20.91
N LEU A 544 -23.25 -8.07 -21.27
CA LEU A 544 -21.94 -8.14 -21.92
C LEU A 544 -21.95 -7.51 -23.31
N GLN A 545 -22.97 -7.76 -24.13
CA GLN A 545 -23.12 -7.11 -25.43
C GLN A 545 -23.22 -5.59 -25.32
N THR A 546 -23.99 -5.11 -24.36
CA THR A 546 -24.13 -3.67 -24.09
C THR A 546 -22.80 -3.06 -23.65
N ALA A 547 -22.08 -3.73 -22.75
CA ALA A 547 -20.76 -3.32 -22.29
C ALA A 547 -19.73 -3.33 -23.46
N TRP A 548 -19.76 -4.35 -24.30
CA TRP A 548 -18.89 -4.46 -25.46
C TRP A 548 -19.05 -3.32 -26.45
N ARG A 549 -20.31 -3.03 -26.86
CA ARG A 549 -20.61 -1.89 -27.76
C ARG A 549 -20.12 -0.57 -27.21
N LYS A 550 -20.20 -0.38 -25.89
CA LYS A 550 -19.72 0.83 -25.24
C LYS A 550 -18.19 0.92 -25.18
N LEU A 551 -17.51 -0.21 -25.03
CA LEU A 551 -16.04 -0.27 -24.99
C LEU A 551 -15.43 -0.16 -26.39
N TYR A 552 -16.09 -0.74 -27.38
CA TYR A 552 -15.58 -0.92 -28.76
C TYR A 552 -16.63 -0.48 -29.80
N PRO A 553 -16.96 0.81 -29.88
CA PRO A 553 -18.06 1.31 -30.72
C PRO A 553 -17.81 1.13 -32.21
N SER A 554 -16.55 0.89 -32.63
CA SER A 554 -16.15 0.67 -34.03
C SER A 554 -16.10 -0.81 -34.45
N THR A 555 -16.31 -1.75 -33.52
CA THR A 555 -16.32 -3.19 -33.81
C THR A 555 -17.74 -3.66 -34.09
N ASP A 556 -17.89 -4.51 -35.13
CA ASP A 556 -19.18 -5.10 -35.45
C ASP A 556 -19.64 -6.01 -34.30
N VAL A 557 -20.93 -5.93 -33.93
CA VAL A 557 -21.52 -6.76 -32.86
C VAL A 557 -21.39 -8.26 -33.17
N ALA A 558 -21.28 -8.61 -34.44
CA ALA A 558 -21.01 -9.97 -34.90
C ALA A 558 -19.70 -10.55 -34.33
N ASP A 559 -18.70 -9.71 -34.00
CA ASP A 559 -17.42 -10.15 -33.41
C ASP A 559 -17.58 -10.62 -31.95
N TYR A 560 -18.73 -10.40 -31.35
CA TYR A 560 -19.09 -10.82 -30.01
C TYR A 560 -20.35 -11.70 -29.98
N THR A 561 -20.82 -12.26 -31.06
CA THR A 561 -21.91 -13.24 -31.01
C THR A 561 -21.40 -14.52 -30.34
N VAL A 562 -22.11 -14.92 -29.29
CA VAL A 562 -21.87 -16.21 -28.62
C VAL A 562 -22.34 -17.29 -29.61
N PRO A 563 -21.44 -18.09 -30.21
CA PRO A 563 -21.87 -19.13 -31.15
C PRO A 563 -22.66 -20.18 -30.38
N ASP A 564 -23.87 -20.51 -30.85
CA ASP A 564 -24.68 -21.60 -30.27
C ASP A 564 -24.04 -22.99 -30.42
N SER A 565 -23.05 -23.13 -31.30
CA SER A 565 -22.38 -24.38 -31.60
C SER A 565 -20.85 -24.25 -31.52
N TYR A 566 -20.30 -24.45 -30.34
CA TYR A 566 -18.92 -24.91 -30.24
C TYR A 566 -18.97 -26.43 -30.08
N ALA A 567 -18.88 -27.16 -31.21
CA ALA A 567 -18.75 -28.61 -31.18
C ALA A 567 -17.27 -28.96 -30.84
N PRO A 568 -17.00 -29.88 -29.91
CA PRO A 568 -15.66 -30.33 -29.57
C PRO A 568 -14.90 -30.99 -30.74
N ASP A 569 -15.58 -31.34 -31.79
CA ASP A 569 -15.03 -32.14 -32.94
C ASP A 569 -14.09 -31.39 -33.88
N ARG A 570 -13.79 -30.10 -33.64
CA ARG A 570 -12.83 -29.31 -34.43
C ARG A 570 -11.45 -29.09 -33.75
N MET A 571 -11.18 -29.82 -32.67
CA MET A 571 -9.87 -29.83 -32.01
C MET A 571 -9.02 -31.07 -32.31
N GLN A 572 -9.25 -31.77 -33.43
CA GLN A 572 -8.35 -32.81 -33.93
C GLN A 572 -7.40 -32.26 -34.98
#